data_41caa9c97cdc15bfecf1c4b5e1e4d9bb
#
_entry.id   41caa9c97cdc15bfecf1c4b5e1e4d9bb
#
_cell.length_a   1.000
_cell.length_b   1.000
_cell.length_c   1.000
_cell.angle_alpha   90.00
_cell.angle_beta   90.00
_cell.angle_gamma   90.00
#
_symmetry.space_group_name_H-M   'P 1'
#
loop_
_entity.id
_entity.type
_entity.pdbx_description
1 polymer ?
#
loop_
_entity_poly.entity_id
_entity_poly.type
_entity_poly.pdbx_seq_one_letter_code
_entity_poly.pdbx_strand_id
1 'polypeptide(L)'
;SHLPTNCVMGRGRIDGRPVVISGDDFTIRGGSADATIAVKAQYPERMAQELRLPIIRLIEGSGGGGSVKTIETKGRANLPGGMGTSSGFNLLAENMATVPVVGLGLGSVAGLGAARLAATHYSVLVKEIGAMFVAGPPVVKHIGEDLDKQELGGHAIQTAAGAVDHAADSEADAFECARRFLSYLPSSVYDLPPRGAQNDEAGRQDEMLDSIIPKNPRKVYR
;
A
#
# COMPACT_ATOMS: atom_id res chain seq x y z
N SER A 1 25.37 6.70 18.99
CA SER A 1 24.71 5.40 18.81
C SER A 1 23.65 5.51 17.75
N HIS A 2 23.61 4.59 16.80
CA HIS A 2 22.53 4.50 15.83
C HIS A 2 21.41 3.65 16.42
N LEU A 3 20.19 4.16 16.40
CA LEU A 3 19.00 3.37 16.71
C LEU A 3 18.50 2.78 15.39
N PRO A 4 18.43 1.45 15.26
CA PRO A 4 17.82 0.85 14.08
C PRO A 4 16.34 1.20 14.03
N THR A 5 15.85 1.47 12.83
CA THR A 5 14.43 1.73 12.57
C THR A 5 13.99 0.86 11.42
N ASN A 6 12.75 0.39 11.47
CA ASN A 6 12.15 -0.41 10.41
C ASN A 6 11.53 0.42 9.26
N CYS A 7 12.00 1.62 9.07
CA CYS A 7 11.58 2.49 7.98
C CYS A 7 12.78 3.01 7.20
N VAL A 8 12.84 2.67 5.93
CA VAL A 8 13.78 3.23 4.95
C VAL A 8 13.02 4.18 4.06
N MET A 9 13.53 5.38 3.83
CA MET A 9 12.83 6.37 3.04
C MET A 9 13.79 7.31 2.32
N GLY A 10 13.30 7.90 1.24
CA GLY A 10 14.08 8.89 0.51
C GLY A 10 13.35 9.42 -0.71
N ARG A 11 14.06 10.26 -1.45
CA ARG A 11 13.66 10.69 -2.79
C ARG A 11 14.43 9.91 -3.84
N GLY A 12 13.76 9.56 -4.91
CA GLY A 12 14.35 8.91 -6.07
C GLY A 12 13.82 9.50 -7.36
N ARG A 13 14.12 8.83 -8.46
CA ARG A 13 13.54 9.14 -9.78
C ARG A 13 13.07 7.86 -10.45
N ILE A 14 11.90 7.93 -11.06
CA ILE A 14 11.36 6.89 -11.94
C ILE A 14 11.16 7.54 -13.30
N ASP A 15 11.90 7.05 -14.31
CA ASP A 15 11.88 7.61 -15.68
C ASP A 15 12.08 9.12 -15.70
N GLY A 16 13.05 9.60 -14.89
CA GLY A 16 13.35 11.01 -14.73
C GLY A 16 12.44 11.79 -13.79
N ARG A 17 11.26 11.28 -13.46
CA ARG A 17 10.29 11.91 -12.55
C ARG A 17 10.73 11.76 -11.09
N PRO A 18 10.80 12.84 -10.32
CA PRO A 18 11.04 12.76 -8.88
C PRO A 18 9.87 12.05 -8.18
N VAL A 19 10.18 11.20 -7.23
CA VAL A 19 9.23 10.48 -6.38
C VAL A 19 9.74 10.39 -4.96
N VAL A 20 8.83 10.22 -4.00
CA VAL A 20 9.15 9.82 -2.64
C VAL A 20 8.95 8.31 -2.53
N ILE A 21 9.87 7.63 -1.86
CA ILE A 21 9.80 6.19 -1.61
C ILE A 21 9.89 5.96 -0.11
N SER A 22 9.02 5.13 0.42
CA SER A 22 9.11 4.60 1.78
C SER A 22 9.09 3.07 1.73
N GLY A 23 9.95 2.42 2.50
CA GLY A 23 10.01 0.97 2.61
C GLY A 23 9.98 0.54 4.06
N ASP A 24 9.22 -0.50 4.35
CA ASP A 24 9.20 -1.16 5.64
C ASP A 24 10.32 -2.21 5.66
N ASP A 25 11.08 -2.27 6.74
CA ASP A 25 12.10 -3.29 6.95
C ASP A 25 11.54 -4.36 7.90
N PHE A 26 11.09 -5.46 7.32
CA PHE A 26 10.54 -6.59 8.07
C PHE A 26 11.57 -7.27 8.97
N THR A 27 12.87 -7.21 8.65
CA THR A 27 13.93 -7.82 9.44
C THR A 27 14.04 -7.18 10.82
N ILE A 28 13.55 -5.94 10.97
CA ILE A 28 13.55 -5.23 12.24
C ILE A 28 12.16 -5.36 12.89
N ARG A 29 12.05 -6.32 13.79
CA ARG A 29 10.85 -6.62 14.60
C ARG A 29 9.58 -6.87 13.78
N GLY A 30 9.70 -7.51 12.61
CA GLY A 30 8.56 -7.82 11.75
C GLY A 30 7.80 -6.60 11.25
N GLY A 31 8.49 -5.48 11.03
CA GLY A 31 7.86 -4.23 10.61
C GLY A 31 6.92 -3.62 11.66
N SER A 32 7.00 -4.04 12.93
CA SER A 32 6.09 -3.57 13.97
C SER A 32 6.39 -2.13 14.40
N ALA A 33 5.37 -1.45 14.94
CA ALA A 33 5.50 -0.10 15.45
C ALA A 33 6.51 0.07 16.59
N ASP A 34 6.85 -1.02 17.29
CA ASP A 34 7.85 -1.03 18.37
C ASP A 34 9.25 -0.58 17.95
N ALA A 35 9.60 -0.78 16.69
CA ALA A 35 10.89 -0.40 16.13
C ALA A 35 10.81 0.93 15.35
N THR A 36 9.64 1.56 15.33
CA THR A 36 9.43 2.81 14.62
C THR A 36 9.91 4.00 15.45
N ILE A 37 10.62 4.89 14.82
CA ILE A 37 10.83 6.24 15.34
C ILE A 37 9.68 7.09 14.81
N ALA A 38 8.79 7.53 15.70
CA ALA A 38 7.47 8.09 15.36
C ALA A 38 7.50 9.12 14.22
N VAL A 39 8.40 10.08 14.27
CA VAL A 39 8.51 11.12 13.23
C VAL A 39 8.99 10.54 11.90
N LYS A 40 9.86 9.54 11.92
CA LYS A 40 10.44 8.98 10.70
C LYS A 40 9.41 8.22 9.86
N ALA A 41 8.49 7.50 10.49
CA ALA A 41 7.45 6.76 9.78
C ALA A 41 6.45 7.67 9.04
N GLN A 42 6.24 8.89 9.55
CA GLN A 42 5.34 9.87 8.94
C GLN A 42 6.06 10.83 7.96
N TYR A 43 7.38 10.90 8.04
CA TYR A 43 8.15 11.86 7.26
C TYR A 43 8.05 11.68 5.75
N PRO A 44 8.03 10.45 5.16
CA PRO A 44 7.83 10.29 3.73
C PRO A 44 6.47 10.82 3.25
N GLU A 45 5.41 10.62 4.04
CA GLU A 45 4.08 11.15 3.72
C GLU A 45 4.10 12.68 3.71
N ARG A 46 4.69 13.29 4.72
CA ARG A 46 4.86 14.75 4.78
C ARG A 46 5.72 15.27 3.63
N MET A 47 6.81 14.58 3.31
CA MET A 47 7.69 14.95 2.19
C MET A 47 6.94 14.91 0.86
N ALA A 48 6.11 13.89 0.63
CA ALA A 48 5.30 13.78 -0.59
C ALA A 48 4.31 14.95 -0.70
N GLN A 49 3.63 15.28 0.38
CA GLN A 49 2.70 16.41 0.46
C GLN A 49 3.39 17.76 0.21
N GLU A 50 4.44 18.06 0.96
CA GLU A 50 5.15 19.35 0.89
C GLU A 50 5.80 19.56 -0.49
N LEU A 51 6.38 18.53 -1.05
CA LEU A 51 7.06 18.59 -2.35
C LEU A 51 6.12 18.33 -3.55
N ARG A 52 4.86 17.94 -3.29
CA ARG A 52 3.87 17.58 -4.34
C ARG A 52 4.39 16.48 -5.27
N LEU A 53 5.00 15.46 -4.69
CA LEU A 53 5.59 14.34 -5.41
C LEU A 53 4.80 13.05 -5.21
N PRO A 54 4.71 12.20 -6.24
CA PRO A 54 4.17 10.86 -6.07
C PRO A 54 4.89 10.11 -4.95
N ILE A 55 4.16 9.30 -4.20
CA ILE A 55 4.73 8.44 -3.18
C ILE A 55 4.50 6.97 -3.51
N ILE A 56 5.58 6.18 -3.36
CA ILE A 56 5.55 4.73 -3.49
C ILE A 56 5.84 4.14 -2.11
N ARG A 57 4.92 3.31 -1.64
CA ARG A 57 5.04 2.59 -0.37
C ARG A 57 5.39 1.14 -0.65
N LEU A 58 6.58 0.71 -0.24
CA LEU A 58 7.00 -0.69 -0.22
C LEU A 58 6.62 -1.24 1.16
N ILE A 59 5.56 -2.01 1.22
CA ILE A 59 4.90 -2.35 2.48
C ILE A 59 5.13 -3.81 2.82
N GLU A 60 5.64 -4.02 4.03
CA GLU A 60 5.80 -5.34 4.61
C GLU A 60 5.68 -5.27 6.14
N GLY A 61 4.96 -6.20 6.75
CA GLY A 61 4.83 -6.29 8.20
C GLY A 61 3.56 -5.69 8.79
N SER A 62 3.54 -5.58 10.10
CA SER A 62 2.32 -5.19 10.84
C SER A 62 2.08 -3.68 10.90
N GLY A 63 3.09 -2.86 10.61
CA GLY A 63 2.98 -1.40 10.52
C GLY A 63 2.52 -0.65 11.77
N GLY A 64 1.54 -1.12 12.50
CA GLY A 64 0.93 -0.38 13.61
C GLY A 64 0.78 -1.17 14.92
N GLY A 65 0.91 -2.48 14.87
CA GLY A 65 0.81 -3.33 16.05
C GLY A 65 2.08 -3.34 16.90
N GLY A 66 1.94 -3.64 18.18
CA GLY A 66 3.06 -3.95 19.04
C GLY A 66 3.67 -5.33 18.69
N SER A 67 4.96 -5.49 18.91
CA SER A 67 5.60 -6.80 18.82
C SER A 67 5.10 -7.69 19.96
N VAL A 68 4.73 -8.94 19.65
CA VAL A 68 4.34 -9.95 20.65
C VAL A 68 5.42 -10.07 21.74
N LYS A 69 6.69 -10.13 21.34
CA LYS A 69 7.81 -10.19 22.28
C LYS A 69 7.86 -8.98 23.21
N THR A 70 7.53 -7.78 22.73
CA THR A 70 7.50 -6.59 23.59
C THR A 70 6.32 -6.65 24.56
N ILE A 71 5.16 -7.14 24.12
CA ILE A 71 4.01 -7.32 24.99
C ILE A 71 4.31 -8.34 26.09
N GLU A 72 4.89 -9.49 25.73
CA GLU A 72 5.30 -10.53 26.69
C GLU A 72 6.35 -10.04 27.69
N THR A 73 7.33 -9.25 27.25
CA THR A 73 8.46 -8.82 28.12
C THR A 73 8.16 -7.56 28.92
N LYS A 74 7.31 -6.65 28.43
CA LYS A 74 7.02 -5.36 29.06
C LYS A 74 5.58 -5.21 29.55
N GLY A 75 4.73 -6.20 29.29
CA GLY A 75 3.31 -6.17 29.65
C GLY A 75 2.47 -5.13 28.87
N ARG A 76 3.07 -4.48 27.88
CA ARG A 76 2.39 -3.46 27.06
C ARG A 76 3.04 -3.32 25.69
N ALA A 77 2.26 -2.93 24.70
CA ALA A 77 2.79 -2.51 23.40
C ALA A 77 3.52 -1.17 23.50
N ASN A 78 4.64 -1.05 22.80
CA ASN A 78 5.36 0.20 22.65
C ASN A 78 4.88 0.87 21.34
N LEU A 79 3.73 1.52 21.39
CA LEU A 79 3.16 2.20 20.23
C LEU A 79 3.71 3.61 20.14
N PRO A 80 4.23 4.05 19.00
CA PRO A 80 4.59 5.44 18.78
C PRO A 80 3.30 6.27 18.71
N GLY A 81 3.14 7.21 19.59
CA GLY A 81 1.98 8.10 19.58
C GLY A 81 1.82 8.81 20.90
N GLY A 82 2.19 10.09 20.96
CA GLY A 82 1.69 11.02 21.96
C GLY A 82 0.31 11.51 21.54
N MET A 83 -0.62 11.65 22.46
CA MET A 83 -1.85 12.40 22.24
C MET A 83 -1.45 13.83 21.83
N GLY A 84 -1.84 14.28 20.63
CA GLY A 84 -1.59 15.63 20.14
C GLY A 84 -0.83 15.77 18.83
N THR A 85 -0.25 14.71 18.30
CA THR A 85 0.20 14.73 16.89
C THR A 85 -0.97 14.32 16.01
N SER A 86 -1.22 15.07 14.93
CA SER A 86 -2.16 14.66 13.88
C SER A 86 -1.89 13.20 13.55
N SER A 87 -2.92 12.37 13.58
CA SER A 87 -2.74 10.94 13.28
C SER A 87 -2.12 10.82 11.90
N GLY A 88 -1.17 9.90 11.71
CA GLY A 88 -0.55 9.68 10.40
C GLY A 88 -1.59 9.42 9.29
N PHE A 89 -2.81 9.05 9.63
CA PHE A 89 -3.94 8.90 8.71
C PHE A 89 -4.34 10.20 8.01
N ASN A 90 -4.24 11.36 8.65
CA ASN A 90 -4.55 12.63 7.99
C ASN A 90 -3.61 12.86 6.81
N LEU A 91 -2.31 12.62 7.00
CA LEU A 91 -1.32 12.75 5.92
C LEU A 91 -1.56 11.73 4.79
N LEU A 92 -1.98 10.51 5.12
CA LEU A 92 -2.36 9.53 4.10
C LEU A 92 -3.55 10.02 3.28
N ALA A 93 -4.59 10.51 3.94
CA ALA A 93 -5.80 11.03 3.27
C ALA A 93 -5.51 12.27 2.42
N GLU A 94 -4.69 13.19 2.93
CA GLU A 94 -4.29 14.39 2.19
C GLU A 94 -3.45 14.04 0.96
N ASN A 95 -2.53 13.08 1.06
CA ASN A 95 -1.78 12.59 -0.09
C ASN A 95 -2.68 11.92 -1.12
N MET A 96 -3.65 11.11 -0.69
CA MET A 96 -4.66 10.54 -1.59
C MET A 96 -5.47 11.59 -2.34
N ALA A 97 -5.60 12.81 -1.80
CA ALA A 97 -6.29 13.92 -2.47
C ALA A 97 -5.37 14.76 -3.39
N THR A 98 -4.04 14.62 -3.28
CA THR A 98 -3.12 15.60 -3.88
C THR A 98 -2.04 15.04 -4.79
N VAL A 99 -1.54 13.85 -4.51
CA VAL A 99 -0.44 13.22 -5.26
C VAL A 99 -0.74 11.76 -5.59
N PRO A 100 -0.20 11.18 -6.67
CA PRO A 100 -0.29 9.74 -6.92
C PRO A 100 0.32 8.94 -5.77
N VAL A 101 -0.43 7.98 -5.26
CA VAL A 101 -0.02 7.08 -4.18
C VAL A 101 -0.07 5.65 -4.70
N VAL A 102 1.05 4.96 -4.67
CA VAL A 102 1.19 3.55 -5.06
C VAL A 102 1.60 2.73 -3.85
N GLY A 103 0.97 1.61 -3.63
CA GLY A 103 1.31 0.65 -2.60
C GLY A 103 1.72 -0.70 -3.18
N LEU A 104 2.87 -1.19 -2.78
CA LEU A 104 3.37 -2.51 -3.17
C LEU A 104 3.50 -3.37 -1.93
N GLY A 105 2.66 -4.40 -1.82
CA GLY A 105 2.72 -5.41 -0.78
C GLY A 105 3.72 -6.50 -1.18
N LEU A 106 4.93 -6.38 -0.66
CA LEU A 106 6.08 -7.24 -1.02
C LEU A 106 6.22 -8.47 -0.13
N GLY A 107 5.41 -8.58 0.90
CA GLY A 107 5.38 -9.68 1.85
C GLY A 107 4.08 -9.74 2.62
N SER A 108 4.12 -10.22 3.84
CA SER A 108 2.93 -10.23 4.71
C SER A 108 2.64 -8.83 5.24
N VAL A 109 1.47 -8.32 4.91
CA VAL A 109 1.01 -6.97 5.27
C VAL A 109 -0.17 -7.08 6.23
N ALA A 110 -0.02 -6.61 7.46
CA ALA A 110 -1.03 -6.76 8.49
C ALA A 110 -1.42 -5.44 9.16
N GLY A 111 -2.64 -5.37 9.66
CA GLY A 111 -3.13 -4.26 10.48
C GLY A 111 -2.99 -2.90 9.81
N LEU A 112 -2.21 -1.99 10.41
CA LEU A 112 -1.97 -0.65 9.83
C LEU A 112 -1.22 -0.73 8.49
N GLY A 113 -0.37 -1.72 8.29
CA GLY A 113 0.25 -1.99 6.98
C GLY A 113 -0.81 -2.25 5.91
N ALA A 114 -1.80 -3.10 6.22
CA ALA A 114 -2.92 -3.36 5.31
C ALA A 114 -3.75 -2.09 5.03
N ALA A 115 -4.02 -1.27 6.04
CA ALA A 115 -4.69 0.01 5.86
C ALA A 115 -3.88 0.98 4.96
N ARG A 116 -2.55 0.99 5.08
CA ARG A 116 -1.66 1.80 4.23
C ARG A 116 -1.63 1.28 2.79
N LEU A 117 -1.73 -0.04 2.57
CA LEU A 117 -1.80 -0.63 1.24
C LEU A 117 -3.16 -0.35 0.59
N ALA A 118 -4.25 -0.48 1.33
CA ALA A 118 -5.58 -0.15 0.84
C ALA A 118 -5.79 1.35 0.57
N ALA A 119 -5.12 2.22 1.34
CA ALA A 119 -5.15 3.67 1.14
C ALA A 119 -4.17 4.13 0.07
N THR A 120 -4.36 3.64 -1.16
CA THR A 120 -3.54 3.98 -2.33
C THR A 120 -4.43 4.13 -3.56
N HIS A 121 -3.94 4.83 -4.60
CA HIS A 121 -4.62 4.91 -5.89
C HIS A 121 -4.37 3.67 -6.75
N TYR A 122 -3.30 2.95 -6.46
CA TYR A 122 -2.96 1.71 -7.12
C TYR A 122 -2.19 0.81 -6.16
N SER A 123 -2.73 -0.36 -5.93
CA SER A 123 -2.19 -1.37 -5.02
C SER A 123 -1.80 -2.63 -5.76
N VAL A 124 -0.62 -3.15 -5.44
CA VAL A 124 -0.09 -4.38 -6.04
C VAL A 124 0.34 -5.33 -4.92
N LEU A 125 -0.01 -6.60 -5.04
CA LEU A 125 0.44 -7.65 -4.13
C LEU A 125 1.28 -8.66 -4.93
N VAL A 126 2.47 -8.97 -4.44
CA VAL A 126 3.32 -9.98 -5.08
C VAL A 126 2.80 -11.37 -4.76
N LYS A 127 2.53 -12.19 -5.80
CA LYS A 127 2.04 -13.56 -5.65
C LYS A 127 2.97 -14.38 -4.75
N GLU A 128 2.45 -15.41 -4.12
CA GLU A 128 3.15 -16.39 -3.28
C GLU A 128 3.78 -15.80 -2.00
N ILE A 129 4.42 -14.63 -2.05
CA ILE A 129 5.05 -14.00 -0.90
C ILE A 129 4.16 -12.97 -0.23
N GLY A 130 3.37 -12.22 -1.00
CA GLY A 130 2.47 -11.18 -0.51
C GLY A 130 1.16 -11.75 0.04
N ALA A 131 0.71 -11.18 1.15
CA ALA A 131 -0.61 -11.40 1.72
C ALA A 131 -1.05 -10.18 2.50
N MET A 132 -2.34 -9.82 2.44
CA MET A 132 -2.88 -8.67 3.16
C MET A 132 -4.04 -9.10 4.06
N PHE A 133 -3.99 -8.76 5.34
CA PHE A 133 -5.02 -9.09 6.31
C PHE A 133 -5.03 -8.10 7.48
N VAL A 134 -6.15 -8.01 8.17
CA VAL A 134 -6.25 -7.20 9.41
C VAL A 134 -5.43 -7.83 10.53
N ALA A 135 -5.56 -9.15 10.68
CA ALA A 135 -4.84 -9.95 11.67
C ALA A 135 -4.33 -11.22 11.01
N GLY A 136 -3.09 -11.59 11.28
CA GLY A 136 -2.43 -12.74 10.64
C GLY A 136 -2.88 -14.10 11.16
N PRO A 137 -2.45 -15.20 10.52
CA PRO A 137 -2.83 -16.57 10.87
C PRO A 137 -2.77 -16.93 12.36
N PRO A 138 -1.72 -16.55 13.12
CA PRO A 138 -1.67 -16.86 14.55
C PRO A 138 -2.82 -16.26 15.36
N VAL A 139 -3.34 -15.10 14.95
CA VAL A 139 -4.44 -14.43 15.65
C VAL A 139 -5.78 -15.10 15.30
N VAL A 140 -6.03 -15.38 14.02
CA VAL A 140 -7.29 -15.99 13.59
C VAL A 140 -7.41 -17.44 14.04
N LYS A 141 -6.30 -18.13 14.28
CA LYS A 141 -6.28 -19.48 14.88
C LYS A 141 -6.89 -19.51 16.28
N HIS A 142 -6.78 -18.43 17.06
CA HIS A 142 -7.39 -18.33 18.39
C HIS A 142 -8.93 -18.23 18.37
N ILE A 143 -9.50 -17.88 17.21
CA ILE A 143 -10.96 -17.86 17.02
C ILE A 143 -11.46 -19.08 16.23
N GLY A 144 -10.61 -20.09 16.05
CA GLY A 144 -10.99 -21.38 15.44
C GLY A 144 -10.72 -21.50 13.94
N GLU A 145 -10.08 -20.51 13.31
CA GLU A 145 -9.75 -20.52 11.89
C GLU A 145 -8.29 -20.95 11.68
N ASP A 146 -8.05 -22.15 11.17
CA ASP A 146 -6.69 -22.66 10.89
C ASP A 146 -6.38 -22.48 9.40
N LEU A 147 -6.03 -21.26 9.03
CA LEU A 147 -5.73 -20.82 7.67
C LEU A 147 -4.27 -20.40 7.56
N ASP A 148 -3.64 -20.71 6.43
CA ASP A 148 -2.35 -20.14 6.11
C ASP A 148 -2.48 -18.69 5.61
N LYS A 149 -1.36 -18.01 5.35
CA LYS A 149 -1.38 -16.60 4.95
C LYS A 149 -2.00 -16.38 3.57
N GLN A 150 -1.88 -17.35 2.65
CA GLN A 150 -2.44 -17.24 1.30
C GLN A 150 -3.95 -17.54 1.31
N GLU A 151 -4.36 -18.51 2.11
CA GLU A 151 -5.77 -18.83 2.35
C GLU A 151 -6.51 -17.71 3.07
N LEU A 152 -5.83 -16.98 3.98
CA LEU A 152 -6.42 -15.88 4.74
C LEU A 152 -6.51 -14.57 3.95
N GLY A 153 -5.47 -14.23 3.19
CA GLY A 153 -5.38 -12.92 2.55
C GLY A 153 -4.40 -12.84 1.39
N GLY A 154 -4.18 -13.95 0.69
CA GLY A 154 -3.33 -13.98 -0.49
C GLY A 154 -3.90 -13.22 -1.68
N HIS A 155 -3.10 -13.09 -2.72
CA HIS A 155 -3.44 -12.31 -3.90
C HIS A 155 -4.78 -12.69 -4.54
N ALA A 156 -5.09 -14.00 -4.63
CA ALA A 156 -6.33 -14.47 -5.25
C ALA A 156 -7.58 -13.98 -4.52
N ILE A 157 -7.54 -13.91 -3.18
CA ILE A 157 -8.63 -13.41 -2.36
C ILE A 157 -8.73 -11.89 -2.48
N GLN A 158 -7.61 -11.20 -2.34
CA GLN A 158 -7.59 -9.74 -2.26
C GLN A 158 -7.94 -9.06 -3.59
N THR A 159 -7.50 -9.64 -4.72
CA THR A 159 -7.89 -9.13 -6.05
C THR A 159 -9.34 -9.47 -6.39
N ALA A 160 -9.82 -10.66 -6.03
CA ALA A 160 -11.22 -11.02 -6.24
C ALA A 160 -12.19 -10.16 -5.40
N ALA A 161 -11.76 -9.74 -4.19
CA ALA A 161 -12.51 -8.83 -3.35
C ALA A 161 -12.40 -7.35 -3.78
N GLY A 162 -11.52 -7.02 -4.72
CA GLY A 162 -11.24 -5.64 -5.12
C GLY A 162 -10.51 -4.81 -4.05
N ALA A 163 -9.89 -5.46 -3.08
CA ALA A 163 -9.12 -4.81 -2.04
C ALA A 163 -7.67 -4.50 -2.47
N VAL A 164 -7.20 -5.20 -3.50
CA VAL A 164 -5.93 -4.96 -4.20
C VAL A 164 -6.21 -4.94 -5.70
N ASP A 165 -5.63 -3.98 -6.40
CA ASP A 165 -5.90 -3.77 -7.83
C ASP A 165 -5.19 -4.79 -8.73
N HIS A 166 -4.00 -5.24 -8.35
CA HIS A 166 -3.19 -6.10 -9.20
C HIS A 166 -2.37 -7.12 -8.41
N ALA A 167 -2.15 -8.30 -9.01
CA ALA A 167 -1.25 -9.33 -8.50
C ALA A 167 -0.04 -9.48 -9.43
N ALA A 168 1.13 -9.11 -8.94
CA ALA A 168 2.39 -9.20 -9.68
C ALA A 168 3.05 -10.56 -9.52
N ASP A 169 3.73 -11.05 -10.55
CA ASP A 169 4.42 -12.34 -10.54
C ASP A 169 5.72 -12.31 -9.74
N SER A 170 6.29 -11.12 -9.55
CA SER A 170 7.53 -10.91 -8.79
C SER A 170 7.62 -9.47 -8.27
N GLU A 171 8.59 -9.19 -7.41
CA GLU A 171 8.89 -7.81 -6.99
C GLU A 171 9.26 -6.91 -8.18
N ALA A 172 10.06 -7.44 -9.12
CA ALA A 172 10.42 -6.72 -10.33
C ALA A 172 9.19 -6.35 -11.16
N ASP A 173 8.23 -7.27 -11.31
CA ASP A 173 6.96 -7.01 -11.97
C ASP A 173 6.11 -5.99 -11.22
N ALA A 174 6.08 -6.05 -9.89
CA ALA A 174 5.41 -5.03 -9.07
C ALA A 174 6.01 -3.64 -9.28
N PHE A 175 7.33 -3.52 -9.41
CA PHE A 175 7.97 -2.24 -9.71
C PHE A 175 7.62 -1.74 -11.12
N GLU A 176 7.53 -2.62 -12.11
CA GLU A 176 7.10 -2.25 -13.47
C GLU A 176 5.61 -1.83 -13.50
N CYS A 177 4.76 -2.48 -12.72
CA CYS A 177 3.37 -2.06 -12.53
C CYS A 177 3.28 -0.63 -11.96
N ALA A 178 4.07 -0.33 -10.93
CA ALA A 178 4.14 1.01 -10.34
C ALA A 178 4.63 2.06 -11.35
N ARG A 179 5.69 1.74 -12.11
CA ARG A 179 6.24 2.58 -13.17
C ARG A 179 5.20 2.90 -14.23
N ARG A 180 4.53 1.88 -14.73
CA ARG A 180 3.48 2.00 -15.74
C ARG A 180 2.30 2.83 -15.25
N PHE A 181 1.81 2.58 -14.03
CA PHE A 181 0.73 3.37 -13.44
C PHE A 181 1.09 4.85 -13.34
N LEU A 182 2.28 5.16 -12.82
CA LEU A 182 2.75 6.54 -12.71
C LEU A 182 2.92 7.23 -14.07
N SER A 183 3.20 6.49 -15.15
CA SER A 183 3.36 7.07 -16.48
C SER A 183 2.09 7.73 -17.04
N TYR A 184 0.91 7.34 -16.54
CA TYR A 184 -0.38 7.91 -16.96
C TYR A 184 -0.77 9.19 -16.22
N LEU A 185 -0.10 9.48 -15.11
CA LEU A 185 -0.51 10.53 -14.17
C LEU A 185 0.48 11.69 -14.13
N PRO A 186 0.03 12.91 -13.78
CA PRO A 186 0.93 14.00 -13.42
C PRO A 186 1.59 13.72 -12.05
N SER A 187 2.49 14.60 -11.63
CA SER A 187 3.11 14.48 -10.31
C SER A 187 2.18 14.85 -9.16
N SER A 188 1.19 15.68 -9.43
CA SER A 188 0.20 16.11 -8.45
C SER A 188 -1.08 16.58 -9.15
N VAL A 189 -2.14 16.83 -8.40
CA VAL A 189 -3.40 17.40 -8.93
C VAL A 189 -3.24 18.83 -9.44
N TYR A 190 -2.11 19.47 -9.17
CA TYR A 190 -1.80 20.81 -9.64
C TYR A 190 -1.16 20.84 -11.04
N ASP A 191 -0.84 19.68 -11.59
CA ASP A 191 -0.22 19.52 -12.91
C ASP A 191 -1.21 18.86 -13.88
N LEU A 192 -1.04 19.13 -15.16
CA LEU A 192 -1.81 18.43 -16.19
C LEU A 192 -1.22 17.03 -16.45
N PRO A 193 -2.08 16.04 -16.73
CA PRO A 193 -1.59 14.71 -17.10
C PRO A 193 -0.77 14.75 -18.40
N PRO A 194 0.17 13.82 -18.57
CA PRO A 194 0.93 13.70 -19.81
C PRO A 194 -0.01 13.39 -20.97
N ARG A 195 0.22 14.04 -22.10
CA ARG A 195 -0.55 13.75 -23.33
C ARG A 195 0.09 12.58 -24.04
N GLY A 196 -0.67 11.51 -24.25
CA GLY A 196 -0.30 10.41 -25.15
C GLY A 196 -0.50 10.75 -26.62
N ALA A 197 -0.07 9.86 -27.49
CA ALA A 197 -0.41 9.94 -28.91
C ALA A 197 -1.94 9.83 -29.10
N GLN A 198 -2.52 10.74 -29.86
CA GLN A 198 -3.95 10.73 -30.19
C GLN A 198 -4.18 9.79 -31.39
N ASN A 199 -4.12 8.49 -31.16
CA ASN A 199 -4.32 7.46 -32.18
C ASN A 199 -5.71 6.84 -32.13
N ASP A 200 -6.57 7.34 -31.25
CA ASP A 200 -7.89 6.79 -31.01
C ASP A 200 -8.96 7.71 -31.63
N GLU A 201 -9.86 7.16 -32.41
CA GLU A 201 -10.95 7.92 -33.02
C GLU A 201 -11.99 8.32 -31.95
N ALA A 202 -12.40 9.59 -31.96
CA ALA A 202 -13.39 10.11 -31.01
C ALA A 202 -14.75 9.37 -31.06
N GLY A 203 -15.06 8.72 -32.18
CA GLY A 203 -16.27 7.95 -32.39
C GLY A 203 -16.10 6.43 -32.23
N ARG A 204 -14.98 5.96 -31.72
CA ARG A 204 -14.74 4.51 -31.53
C ARG A 204 -15.82 3.91 -30.62
N GLN A 205 -16.41 2.84 -31.10
CA GLN A 205 -17.37 2.01 -30.35
C GLN A 205 -16.81 0.60 -30.21
N ASP A 206 -17.14 -0.03 -29.10
CA ASP A 206 -16.74 -1.41 -28.83
C ASP A 206 -17.99 -2.17 -28.36
N GLU A 207 -18.42 -3.16 -29.14
CA GLU A 207 -19.61 -3.97 -28.86
C GLU A 207 -19.52 -4.68 -27.50
N MET A 208 -18.32 -4.95 -27.02
CA MET A 208 -18.12 -5.55 -25.69
C MET A 208 -18.68 -4.65 -24.57
N LEU A 209 -18.66 -3.33 -24.75
CA LEU A 209 -19.18 -2.38 -23.76
C LEU A 209 -20.69 -2.56 -23.51
N ASP A 210 -21.45 -3.01 -24.50
CA ASP A 210 -22.88 -3.27 -24.37
C ASP A 210 -23.20 -4.45 -23.47
N SER A 211 -22.23 -5.34 -23.23
CA SER A 211 -22.38 -6.54 -22.43
C SER A 211 -21.74 -6.44 -21.02
N ILE A 212 -20.92 -5.44 -20.76
CA ILE A 212 -20.21 -5.27 -19.48
C ILE A 212 -21.20 -5.13 -18.33
N ILE A 213 -22.22 -4.30 -18.49
CA ILE A 213 -23.27 -4.13 -17.48
C ILE A 213 -24.37 -5.17 -17.70
N PRO A 214 -24.66 -6.03 -16.72
CA PRO A 214 -25.74 -6.99 -16.86
C PRO A 214 -27.08 -6.30 -17.10
N LYS A 215 -27.84 -6.75 -18.11
CA LYS A 215 -29.19 -6.23 -18.40
C LYS A 215 -30.19 -6.48 -17.26
N ASN A 216 -29.93 -7.50 -16.43
CA ASN A 216 -30.73 -7.78 -15.24
C ASN A 216 -30.26 -6.90 -14.07
N PRO A 217 -31.06 -5.94 -13.57
CA PRO A 217 -30.66 -5.02 -12.51
C PRO A 217 -30.44 -5.69 -11.14
N ARG A 218 -30.85 -6.95 -10.99
CA ARG A 218 -30.60 -7.75 -9.78
C ARG A 218 -29.31 -8.58 -9.85
N LYS A 219 -28.65 -8.60 -10.99
CA LYS A 219 -27.39 -9.32 -11.15
C LYS A 219 -26.24 -8.42 -10.69
N VAL A 220 -25.44 -8.93 -9.76
CA VAL A 220 -24.24 -8.21 -9.31
C VAL A 220 -23.26 -8.06 -10.46
N TYR A 221 -22.76 -6.85 -10.65
CA TYR A 221 -21.62 -6.56 -11.53
C TYR A 221 -20.33 -6.92 -10.80
N ARG A 222 -19.45 -7.65 -11.48
CA ARG A 222 -18.13 -8.06 -10.94
C ARG A 222 -17.05 -7.64 -11.91
#